data_35cd3cf33f1b13d9bb28eb38f9acfca4
#
_entry.id   35cd3cf33f1b13d9bb28eb38f9acfca4
#
_cell.length_a   1.000
_cell.length_b   1.000
_cell.length_c   1.000
_cell.angle_alpha   90.00
_cell.angle_beta   90.00
_cell.angle_gamma   90.00
#
_symmetry.space_group_name_H-M   'P 1'
#
loop_
_entity.id
_entity.type
_entity.pdbx_description
1 polymer ?
#
loop_
_entity_poly.entity_id
_entity_poly.type
_entity_poly.pdbx_seq_one_letter_code
_entity_poly.pdbx_strand_id
1 'polypeptide(L)'
;DLHNLDGFLVFWALIIGGVLASEQPGPDPVSGSDWSRARRFWLAMAVIIPAFFAFMRSGTWHFGAARVQGTELDDFKRAIAVLEKEGGEVLFISERQLLTFGELDLEIVHEYEKVFLMEMAMGKNQQYLSQFRQKLADHAFTAIISDPLATNIQGSDHGFADENNAWVEQVVLPMLAEYEGVLSWRNGEINLLVPQGETALIQQLLDSQNPAR
;
A
#
# COMPACT_ATOMS: atom_id res chain seq x y z
N ASP A 1 -11.34 1.44 1.29
CA ASP A 1 -10.65 1.48 2.59
C ASP A 1 -11.28 0.50 3.56
N LEU A 2 -10.63 -0.68 3.72
CA LEU A 2 -11.06 -1.71 4.67
C LEU A 2 -10.96 -1.22 6.13
N HIS A 3 -10.07 -0.28 6.43
CA HIS A 3 -9.88 0.27 7.79
C HIS A 3 -11.12 0.95 8.38
N ASN A 4 -12.00 1.49 7.56
CA ASN A 4 -13.26 2.07 8.04
C ASN A 4 -14.35 1.02 8.33
N LEU A 5 -14.18 -0.20 7.80
CA LEU A 5 -15.11 -1.31 8.07
C LEU A 5 -14.84 -1.96 9.43
N ASP A 6 -13.60 -1.98 9.90
CA ASP A 6 -13.21 -2.64 11.14
C ASP A 6 -13.88 -2.00 12.34
N GLY A 7 -13.88 -0.66 12.44
CA GLY A 7 -14.59 0.07 13.50
C GLY A 7 -16.10 -0.18 13.48
N PHE A 8 -16.68 -0.25 12.29
CA PHE A 8 -18.11 -0.52 12.12
C PHE A 8 -18.47 -1.95 12.54
N LEU A 9 -17.67 -2.95 12.14
CA LEU A 9 -17.88 -4.36 12.53
C LEU A 9 -17.72 -4.58 14.04
N VAL A 10 -16.72 -3.94 14.67
CA VAL A 10 -16.51 -4.00 16.11
C VAL A 10 -17.69 -3.37 16.86
N PHE A 11 -18.15 -2.20 16.42
CA PHE A 11 -19.31 -1.54 17.00
C PHE A 11 -20.58 -2.42 16.94
N TRP A 12 -20.85 -3.03 15.80
CA TRP A 12 -21.98 -3.95 15.64
C TRP A 12 -21.83 -5.22 16.45
N ALA A 13 -20.64 -5.79 16.54
CA ALA A 13 -20.37 -6.97 17.40
C ALA A 13 -20.64 -6.66 18.88
N LEU A 14 -20.28 -5.47 19.35
CA LEU A 14 -20.56 -5.02 20.71
C LEU A 14 -22.05 -4.83 20.96
N ILE A 15 -22.78 -4.22 20.00
CA ILE A 15 -24.24 -4.06 20.10
C ILE A 15 -24.93 -5.44 20.15
N ILE A 16 -24.58 -6.35 19.24
CA ILE A 16 -25.15 -7.70 19.19
C ILE A 16 -24.81 -8.45 20.48
N GLY A 17 -23.57 -8.41 20.94
CA GLY A 17 -23.11 -9.01 22.18
C GLY A 17 -23.85 -8.46 23.39
N GLY A 18 -24.03 -7.13 23.48
CA GLY A 18 -24.78 -6.48 24.56
C GLY A 18 -26.26 -6.87 24.58
N VAL A 19 -26.90 -6.95 23.42
CA VAL A 19 -28.30 -7.39 23.30
C VAL A 19 -28.45 -8.85 23.68
N LEU A 20 -27.51 -9.72 23.32
CA LEU A 20 -27.53 -11.15 23.70
C LEU A 20 -27.23 -11.35 25.21
N ALA A 21 -26.29 -10.60 25.75
CA ALA A 21 -25.92 -10.68 27.17
C ALA A 21 -27.00 -10.12 28.11
N SER A 22 -27.88 -9.24 27.64
CA SER A 22 -28.98 -8.69 28.43
C SER A 22 -30.14 -9.68 28.68
N GLU A 23 -30.01 -10.92 28.21
CA GLU A 23 -30.98 -11.99 28.49
C GLU A 23 -30.80 -12.52 29.91
N GLN A 24 -31.34 -11.81 30.92
CA GLN A 24 -31.71 -12.46 32.15
C GLN A 24 -33.13 -13.04 32.03
N PRO A 25 -33.33 -14.32 32.27
CA PRO A 25 -34.69 -14.90 32.33
C PRO A 25 -35.46 -14.26 33.51
N GLY A 26 -36.31 -13.30 33.17
CA GLY A 26 -37.25 -12.75 34.14
C GLY A 26 -38.30 -13.80 34.48
N PRO A 27 -38.87 -13.78 35.72
CA PRO A 27 -39.77 -14.79 36.22
C PRO A 27 -41.19 -14.76 35.60
N ASP A 28 -41.53 -13.86 34.71
CA ASP A 28 -42.91 -13.69 34.21
C ASP A 28 -43.08 -14.16 32.74
N PRO A 29 -43.91 -15.22 32.50
CA PRO A 29 -44.07 -15.80 31.16
C PRO A 29 -45.12 -15.12 30.28
N VAL A 30 -45.70 -13.96 30.61
CA VAL A 30 -47.02 -13.54 30.02
C VAL A 30 -46.90 -12.56 28.86
N SER A 31 -45.73 -12.11 28.39
CA SER A 31 -45.68 -11.14 27.28
C SER A 31 -44.63 -11.41 26.18
N GLY A 32 -44.05 -12.63 26.18
CA GLY A 32 -42.76 -12.89 25.51
C GLY A 32 -42.75 -13.13 24.01
N SER A 33 -43.89 -13.42 23.34
CA SER A 33 -43.81 -13.98 21.98
C SER A 33 -43.56 -12.96 20.86
N ASP A 34 -44.10 -11.78 20.97
CA ASP A 34 -43.98 -10.76 19.92
C ASP A 34 -42.68 -9.96 20.03
N TRP A 35 -42.26 -9.66 21.26
CA TRP A 35 -40.99 -9.00 21.51
C TRP A 35 -39.80 -9.88 21.12
N SER A 36 -39.89 -11.19 21.37
CA SER A 36 -38.84 -12.14 20.95
C SER A 36 -38.74 -12.28 19.43
N ARG A 37 -39.84 -12.20 18.71
CA ARG A 37 -39.86 -12.24 17.23
C ARG A 37 -39.27 -10.97 16.62
N ALA A 38 -39.69 -9.81 17.09
CA ALA A 38 -39.15 -8.51 16.66
C ALA A 38 -37.64 -8.42 16.90
N ARG A 39 -37.17 -8.87 18.07
CA ARG A 39 -35.75 -8.89 18.43
C ARG A 39 -34.94 -9.81 17.51
N ARG A 40 -35.38 -11.03 17.22
CA ARG A 40 -34.70 -11.93 16.26
C ARG A 40 -34.65 -11.33 14.87
N PHE A 41 -35.70 -10.66 14.44
CA PHE A 41 -35.73 -9.95 13.17
C PHE A 41 -34.68 -8.85 13.12
N TRP A 42 -34.58 -7.99 14.12
CA TRP A 42 -33.58 -6.92 14.17
C TRP A 42 -32.16 -7.42 14.27
N LEU A 43 -31.92 -8.51 15.02
CA LEU A 43 -30.61 -9.17 15.08
C LEU A 43 -30.22 -9.77 13.71
N ALA A 44 -31.16 -10.42 13.03
CA ALA A 44 -30.92 -10.93 11.69
C ALA A 44 -30.60 -9.79 10.70
N MET A 45 -31.35 -8.70 10.76
CA MET A 45 -31.10 -7.53 9.90
C MET A 45 -29.75 -6.87 10.23
N ALA A 46 -29.34 -6.82 11.49
CA ALA A 46 -28.03 -6.30 11.89
C ALA A 46 -26.86 -7.11 11.32
N VAL A 47 -27.05 -8.37 11.02
CA VAL A 47 -26.04 -9.23 10.36
C VAL A 47 -26.18 -9.16 8.83
N ILE A 48 -27.41 -9.26 8.32
CA ILE A 48 -27.68 -9.35 6.87
C ILE A 48 -27.31 -8.05 6.15
N ILE A 49 -27.62 -6.88 6.75
CA ILE A 49 -27.34 -5.60 6.10
C ILE A 49 -25.84 -5.38 5.88
N PRO A 50 -24.96 -5.48 6.90
CA PRO A 50 -23.52 -5.35 6.69
C PRO A 50 -22.96 -6.40 5.74
N ALA A 51 -23.42 -7.66 5.86
CA ALA A 51 -22.99 -8.73 4.96
C ALA A 51 -23.40 -8.45 3.51
N PHE A 52 -24.62 -7.94 3.28
CA PHE A 52 -25.09 -7.54 1.95
C PHE A 52 -24.23 -6.40 1.38
N PHE A 53 -23.96 -5.36 2.16
CA PHE A 53 -23.12 -4.26 1.68
C PHE A 53 -21.66 -4.70 1.47
N ALA A 54 -21.11 -5.56 2.33
CA ALA A 54 -19.79 -6.14 2.12
C ALA A 54 -19.76 -6.98 0.83
N PHE A 55 -20.79 -7.77 0.58
CA PHE A 55 -20.90 -8.59 -0.64
C PHE A 55 -21.10 -7.74 -1.90
N MET A 56 -21.94 -6.71 -1.84
CA MET A 56 -22.16 -5.78 -2.95
C MET A 56 -20.94 -4.96 -3.31
N ARG A 57 -20.09 -4.69 -2.32
CA ARG A 57 -18.87 -3.89 -2.48
C ARG A 57 -17.61 -4.73 -2.71
N SER A 58 -17.64 -6.03 -2.33
CA SER A 58 -16.63 -6.97 -2.78
C SER A 58 -16.88 -7.19 -4.26
N GLY A 59 -16.15 -6.48 -5.12
CA GLY A 59 -16.19 -6.71 -6.56
C GLY A 59 -16.10 -8.21 -6.88
N THR A 60 -16.55 -8.61 -8.02
CA THR A 60 -16.48 -10.02 -8.46
C THR A 60 -15.07 -10.54 -8.20
N TRP A 61 -14.94 -11.60 -7.43
CA TRP A 61 -13.68 -12.27 -7.14
C TRP A 61 -13.08 -12.73 -8.46
N HIS A 62 -12.13 -11.96 -8.96
CA HIS A 62 -11.45 -12.26 -10.22
C HIS A 62 -10.28 -13.20 -9.90
N PHE A 63 -10.55 -14.49 -9.76
CA PHE A 63 -9.52 -15.52 -9.56
C PHE A 63 -8.44 -15.48 -10.67
N GLY A 64 -8.79 -15.03 -11.88
CA GLY A 64 -7.84 -14.77 -12.96
C GLY A 64 -6.88 -13.63 -12.63
N ALA A 65 -7.37 -12.53 -12.06
CA ALA A 65 -6.52 -11.41 -11.64
C ALA A 65 -5.56 -11.80 -10.51
N ALA A 66 -6.03 -12.60 -9.53
CA ALA A 66 -5.17 -13.09 -8.46
C ALA A 66 -4.01 -13.97 -8.97
N ARG A 67 -4.24 -14.75 -10.04
CA ARG A 67 -3.19 -15.56 -10.65
C ARG A 67 -2.16 -14.72 -11.42
N VAL A 68 -2.62 -13.70 -12.13
CA VAL A 68 -1.76 -12.74 -12.84
C VAL A 68 -0.92 -11.95 -11.82
N GLN A 69 -1.53 -11.47 -10.73
CA GLN A 69 -0.81 -10.80 -9.64
C GLN A 69 0.25 -11.67 -8.98
N GLY A 70 0.00 -12.99 -8.86
CA GLY A 70 1.00 -13.94 -8.35
C GLY A 70 2.24 -14.04 -9.26
N THR A 71 2.06 -14.12 -10.57
CA THR A 71 3.18 -14.15 -11.52
C THR A 71 3.94 -12.84 -11.58
N GLU A 72 3.25 -11.70 -11.50
CA GLU A 72 3.88 -10.38 -11.44
C GLU A 72 4.70 -10.19 -10.15
N LEU A 73 4.22 -10.69 -9.02
CA LEU A 73 4.96 -10.67 -7.75
C LEU A 73 6.22 -11.53 -7.82
N ASP A 74 6.14 -12.69 -8.44
CA ASP A 74 7.31 -13.57 -8.64
C ASP A 74 8.35 -12.94 -9.58
N ASP A 75 7.90 -12.22 -10.62
CA ASP A 75 8.78 -11.47 -11.52
C ASP A 75 9.45 -10.31 -10.78
N PHE A 76 8.69 -9.59 -9.95
CA PHE A 76 9.20 -8.53 -9.09
C PHE A 76 10.27 -9.06 -8.12
N LYS A 77 9.99 -10.15 -7.39
CA LYS A 77 10.93 -10.78 -6.46
C LYS A 77 12.22 -11.20 -7.15
N ARG A 78 12.10 -11.74 -8.36
CA ARG A 78 13.29 -12.13 -9.16
C ARG A 78 14.13 -10.92 -9.55
N ALA A 79 13.49 -9.84 -10.00
CA ALA A 79 14.19 -8.61 -10.35
C ALA A 79 14.96 -8.05 -9.15
N ILE A 80 14.32 -7.97 -7.98
CA ILE A 80 14.96 -7.50 -6.75
C ILE A 80 16.14 -8.43 -6.35
N ALA A 81 15.98 -9.75 -6.40
CA ALA A 81 17.04 -10.69 -6.08
C ALA A 81 18.26 -10.61 -7.02
N VAL A 82 18.05 -10.17 -8.27
CA VAL A 82 19.16 -9.90 -9.21
C VAL A 82 19.92 -8.65 -8.77
N LEU A 83 19.19 -7.57 -8.46
CA LEU A 83 19.80 -6.30 -8.05
C LEU A 83 20.56 -6.41 -6.73
N GLU A 84 20.03 -7.17 -5.77
CA GLU A 84 20.70 -7.43 -4.49
C GLU A 84 22.05 -8.12 -4.68
N LYS A 85 22.17 -9.06 -5.61
CA LYS A 85 23.42 -9.79 -5.89
C LYS A 85 24.52 -8.88 -6.46
N GLU A 86 24.15 -7.80 -7.11
CA GLU A 86 25.12 -6.79 -7.59
C GLU A 86 25.70 -5.93 -6.47
N GLY A 87 25.20 -6.09 -5.24
CA GLY A 87 25.82 -5.56 -4.02
C GLY A 87 25.46 -4.12 -3.67
N GLY A 88 24.23 -3.69 -3.98
CA GLY A 88 23.76 -2.36 -3.64
C GLY A 88 22.55 -2.33 -2.71
N GLU A 89 22.29 -1.18 -2.13
CA GLU A 89 21.13 -0.94 -1.28
C GLU A 89 19.89 -0.71 -2.13
N VAL A 90 18.80 -1.45 -1.87
CA VAL A 90 17.51 -1.25 -2.55
C VAL A 90 16.60 -0.42 -1.64
N LEU A 91 16.24 0.78 -2.11
CA LEU A 91 15.37 1.68 -1.36
C LEU A 91 13.89 1.40 -1.67
N PHE A 92 13.12 1.04 -0.65
CA PHE A 92 11.66 0.97 -0.72
C PHE A 92 11.04 2.25 -0.16
N ILE A 93 10.64 3.15 -1.02
CA ILE A 93 9.86 4.34 -0.65
C ILE A 93 8.42 3.92 -0.33
N SER A 94 7.84 3.05 -1.16
CA SER A 94 6.54 2.39 -0.95
C SER A 94 6.68 0.87 -0.96
N GLU A 95 5.58 0.13 -0.85
CA GLU A 95 5.51 -1.33 -0.86
C GLU A 95 6.33 -2.04 0.24
N ARG A 96 6.64 -1.34 1.34
CA ARG A 96 7.42 -1.86 2.47
C ARG A 96 6.79 -3.06 3.17
N GLN A 97 5.47 -3.26 3.00
CA GLN A 97 4.80 -4.45 3.48
C GLN A 97 5.42 -5.75 2.93
N LEU A 98 5.98 -5.72 1.72
CA LEU A 98 6.66 -6.89 1.14
C LEU A 98 7.88 -7.33 1.96
N LEU A 99 8.59 -6.37 2.55
CA LEU A 99 9.70 -6.62 3.47
C LEU A 99 9.18 -7.06 4.83
N THR A 100 8.17 -6.37 5.36
CA THR A 100 7.61 -6.63 6.68
C THR A 100 6.97 -8.01 6.81
N PHE A 101 6.32 -8.49 5.75
CA PHE A 101 5.70 -9.83 5.71
C PHE A 101 6.65 -10.94 5.27
N GLY A 102 7.94 -10.64 5.09
CA GLY A 102 8.96 -11.64 4.74
C GLY A 102 8.84 -12.17 3.32
N GLU A 103 8.18 -11.43 2.43
CA GLU A 103 8.11 -11.76 1.01
C GLU A 103 9.43 -11.50 0.30
N LEU A 104 10.24 -10.59 0.83
CA LEU A 104 11.61 -10.27 0.44
C LEU A 104 12.48 -10.24 1.68
N ASP A 105 13.69 -10.84 1.61
CA ASP A 105 14.66 -10.88 2.71
C ASP A 105 15.74 -9.80 2.46
N LEU A 106 15.34 -8.54 2.60
CA LEU A 106 16.18 -7.38 2.41
C LEU A 106 16.20 -6.51 3.66
N GLU A 107 17.32 -5.82 3.87
CA GLU A 107 17.40 -4.81 4.93
C GLU A 107 16.56 -3.58 4.58
N ILE A 108 15.74 -3.14 5.55
CA ILE A 108 14.87 -1.97 5.36
C ILE A 108 15.67 -0.70 5.59
N VAL A 109 15.73 0.17 4.59
CA VAL A 109 16.17 1.55 4.74
C VAL A 109 15.08 2.35 5.43
N HIS A 110 15.19 2.57 6.72
CA HIS A 110 14.15 3.21 7.52
C HIS A 110 13.97 4.70 7.22
N GLU A 111 15.08 5.40 6.87
CA GLU A 111 15.17 6.85 6.81
C GLU A 111 14.35 7.49 5.69
N TYR A 112 14.06 6.75 4.61
CA TYR A 112 13.45 7.30 3.38
C TYR A 112 12.11 6.66 3.03
N GLU A 113 11.30 6.40 4.04
CA GLU A 113 9.93 5.94 3.88
C GLU A 113 9.03 7.09 3.40
N LYS A 114 8.01 6.78 2.57
CA LYS A 114 7.15 7.75 1.89
C LYS A 114 6.53 8.79 2.82
N VAL A 115 5.94 8.35 3.94
CA VAL A 115 5.28 9.26 4.88
C VAL A 115 6.29 10.18 5.51
N PHE A 116 7.44 9.65 5.94
CA PHE A 116 8.50 10.44 6.56
C PHE A 116 9.14 11.41 5.57
N LEU A 117 9.39 10.97 4.31
CA LEU A 117 9.85 11.88 3.24
C LEU A 117 8.85 13.01 2.99
N MET A 118 7.55 12.72 2.98
CA MET A 118 6.50 13.71 2.82
C MET A 118 6.50 14.72 3.99
N GLU A 119 6.58 14.24 5.23
CA GLU A 119 6.66 15.12 6.41
C GLU A 119 7.89 16.03 6.36
N MET A 120 9.05 15.50 5.95
CA MET A 120 10.27 16.28 5.81
C MET A 120 10.17 17.30 4.67
N ALA A 121 9.51 16.93 3.56
CA ALA A 121 9.26 17.84 2.44
C ALA A 121 8.33 18.99 2.84
N MET A 122 7.20 18.66 3.48
CA MET A 122 6.24 19.65 4.00
C MET A 122 6.84 20.55 5.08
N GLY A 123 7.63 19.97 5.98
CA GLY A 123 8.36 20.71 7.03
C GLY A 123 9.57 21.48 6.52
N LYS A 124 9.89 21.39 5.22
CA LYS A 124 11.06 22.03 4.57
C LYS A 124 12.37 21.75 5.32
N ASN A 125 12.55 20.51 5.80
CA ASN A 125 13.75 20.11 6.51
C ASN A 125 14.93 19.99 5.53
N GLN A 126 15.62 21.12 5.32
CA GLN A 126 16.70 21.21 4.32
C GLN A 126 17.87 20.29 4.63
N GLN A 127 18.20 20.05 5.90
CA GLN A 127 19.28 19.14 6.27
C GLN A 127 18.96 17.72 5.81
N TYR A 128 17.80 17.21 6.12
CA TYR A 128 17.36 15.87 5.72
C TYR A 128 17.23 15.74 4.20
N LEU A 129 16.55 16.70 3.56
CA LEU A 129 16.34 16.70 2.11
C LEU A 129 17.65 16.82 1.32
N SER A 130 18.65 17.55 1.82
CA SER A 130 19.97 17.61 1.18
C SER A 130 20.74 16.30 1.30
N GLN A 131 20.63 15.60 2.43
CA GLN A 131 21.21 14.25 2.59
C GLN A 131 20.57 13.24 1.65
N PHE A 132 19.24 13.27 1.52
CA PHE A 132 18.53 12.43 0.56
C PHE A 132 18.99 12.69 -0.88
N ARG A 133 19.01 13.97 -1.32
CA ARG A 133 19.50 14.34 -2.66
C ARG A 133 20.96 13.95 -2.89
N GLN A 134 21.80 14.08 -1.86
CA GLN A 134 23.20 13.65 -1.98
C GLN A 134 23.30 12.14 -2.21
N LYS A 135 22.54 11.34 -1.46
CA LYS A 135 22.48 9.88 -1.68
C LYS A 135 21.98 9.52 -3.08
N LEU A 136 21.01 10.27 -3.63
CA LEU A 136 20.55 10.08 -5.00
C LEU A 136 21.68 10.40 -6.00
N ALA A 137 22.33 11.55 -5.86
CA ALA A 137 23.41 11.99 -6.75
C ALA A 137 24.64 11.06 -6.68
N ASP A 138 24.91 10.48 -5.52
CA ASP A 138 25.99 9.51 -5.31
C ASP A 138 25.59 8.10 -5.81
N HIS A 139 24.40 7.90 -6.35
CA HIS A 139 23.83 6.61 -6.72
C HIS A 139 23.97 5.56 -5.60
N ALA A 140 23.71 5.97 -4.35
CA ALA A 140 23.84 5.11 -3.19
C ALA A 140 22.85 3.94 -3.21
N PHE A 141 21.76 4.08 -3.94
CA PHE A 141 20.76 3.02 -4.12
C PHE A 141 20.94 2.37 -5.49
N THR A 142 21.11 1.06 -5.53
CA THR A 142 21.13 0.28 -6.79
C THR A 142 19.75 0.32 -7.47
N ALA A 143 18.71 0.41 -6.67
CA ALA A 143 17.34 0.56 -7.17
C ALA A 143 16.44 1.27 -6.15
N ILE A 144 15.38 1.89 -6.68
CA ILE A 144 14.33 2.52 -5.86
C ILE A 144 12.98 1.94 -6.28
N ILE A 145 12.23 1.46 -5.28
CA ILE A 145 10.84 0.99 -5.46
C ILE A 145 9.90 2.08 -4.99
N SER A 146 8.99 2.49 -5.87
CA SER A 146 8.02 3.55 -5.58
C SER A 146 6.66 3.31 -6.22
N ASP A 147 5.65 3.99 -5.70
CA ASP A 147 4.38 4.22 -6.41
C ASP A 147 4.62 5.05 -7.68
N PRO A 148 3.61 5.20 -8.56
CA PRO A 148 3.69 6.10 -9.71
C PRO A 148 4.11 7.51 -9.31
N LEU A 149 5.13 8.02 -9.96
CA LEU A 149 5.70 9.33 -9.68
C LEU A 149 4.98 10.40 -10.53
N ALA A 150 3.99 11.06 -9.95
CA ALA A 150 3.38 12.23 -10.58
C ALA A 150 4.33 13.43 -10.50
N THR A 151 4.48 14.14 -11.62
CA THR A 151 5.32 15.35 -11.73
C THR A 151 4.49 16.63 -11.83
N ASN A 152 3.17 16.52 -11.83
CA ASN A 152 2.27 17.65 -12.03
C ASN A 152 2.15 18.49 -10.74
N ILE A 153 2.46 19.76 -10.87
CA ILE A 153 2.21 20.77 -9.84
C ILE A 153 0.74 21.14 -9.88
N GLN A 154 0.10 21.19 -8.73
CA GLN A 154 -1.31 21.51 -8.55
C GLN A 154 -1.51 22.98 -8.19
N GLY A 155 -2.58 23.58 -8.69
CA GLY A 155 -2.99 24.92 -8.29
C GLY A 155 -3.56 24.94 -6.87
N SER A 156 -3.55 26.11 -6.25
CA SER A 156 -4.03 26.33 -4.86
C SER A 156 -5.53 26.09 -4.66
N ASP A 157 -6.28 25.88 -5.72
CA ASP A 157 -7.70 25.51 -5.73
C ASP A 157 -7.94 24.00 -5.52
N HIS A 158 -6.88 23.20 -5.58
CA HIS A 158 -6.94 21.76 -5.31
C HIS A 158 -6.68 21.47 -3.84
N GLY A 159 -7.52 20.61 -3.24
CA GLY A 159 -7.20 20.05 -1.93
C GLY A 159 -5.88 19.27 -2.00
N PHE A 160 -5.04 19.39 -0.99
CA PHE A 160 -3.71 18.76 -0.90
C PHE A 160 -2.68 19.26 -1.95
N ALA A 161 -2.89 20.45 -2.54
CA ALA A 161 -1.94 21.04 -3.48
C ALA A 161 -0.56 21.27 -2.83
N ASP A 162 -0.52 21.73 -1.59
CA ASP A 162 0.74 22.01 -0.88
C ASP A 162 1.53 20.71 -0.64
N GLU A 163 0.86 19.63 -0.24
CA GLU A 163 1.46 18.30 -0.07
C GLU A 163 1.98 17.76 -1.39
N ASN A 164 1.14 17.79 -2.43
CA ASN A 164 1.52 17.33 -3.75
C ASN A 164 2.74 18.11 -4.27
N ASN A 165 2.73 19.43 -4.17
CA ASN A 165 3.79 20.27 -4.70
C ASN A 165 5.10 20.09 -3.92
N ALA A 166 5.02 20.00 -2.59
CA ALA A 166 6.18 19.69 -1.76
C ALA A 166 6.79 18.33 -2.11
N TRP A 167 5.95 17.30 -2.30
CA TRP A 167 6.38 15.97 -2.73
C TRP A 167 7.06 16.01 -4.10
N VAL A 168 6.41 16.63 -5.08
CA VAL A 168 6.96 16.74 -6.44
C VAL A 168 8.29 17.45 -6.43
N GLU A 169 8.37 18.65 -5.84
CA GLU A 169 9.56 19.49 -5.90
C GLU A 169 10.73 18.95 -5.09
N GLN A 170 10.47 18.39 -3.90
CA GLN A 170 11.52 18.04 -2.95
C GLN A 170 11.97 16.58 -3.06
N VAL A 171 11.12 15.69 -3.60
CA VAL A 171 11.38 14.25 -3.66
C VAL A 171 11.36 13.74 -5.10
N VAL A 172 10.24 13.92 -5.82
CA VAL A 172 10.06 13.30 -7.15
C VAL A 172 11.05 13.85 -8.18
N LEU A 173 11.12 15.18 -8.35
CA LEU A 173 12.00 15.78 -9.35
C LEU A 173 13.49 15.50 -9.08
N PRO A 174 14.01 15.61 -7.82
CA PRO A 174 15.37 15.18 -7.52
C PRO A 174 15.62 13.70 -7.81
N MET A 175 14.65 12.82 -7.54
CA MET A 175 14.78 11.40 -7.80
C MET A 175 14.83 11.11 -9.31
N LEU A 176 13.93 11.70 -10.10
CA LEU A 176 13.90 11.54 -11.56
C LEU A 176 15.07 12.24 -12.28
N ALA A 177 15.79 13.14 -11.62
CA ALA A 177 17.02 13.72 -12.15
C ALA A 177 18.19 12.73 -12.18
N GLU A 178 18.21 11.76 -11.26
CA GLU A 178 19.31 10.81 -11.07
C GLU A 178 18.91 9.36 -11.41
N TYR A 179 17.62 9.05 -11.39
CA TYR A 179 17.08 7.70 -11.59
C TYR A 179 16.03 7.69 -12.69
N GLU A 180 15.94 6.58 -13.43
CA GLU A 180 14.93 6.35 -14.46
C GLU A 180 14.18 5.04 -14.26
N GLY A 181 12.90 5.01 -14.68
CA GLY A 181 12.05 3.83 -14.55
C GLY A 181 12.41 2.76 -15.58
N VAL A 182 12.60 1.52 -15.14
CA VAL A 182 12.99 0.38 -15.98
C VAL A 182 11.85 -0.62 -16.12
N LEU A 183 11.18 -0.92 -15.02
CA LEU A 183 10.08 -1.88 -14.96
C LEU A 183 8.92 -1.33 -14.15
N SER A 184 7.74 -1.82 -14.46
CA SER A 184 6.55 -1.56 -13.67
C SER A 184 5.68 -2.81 -13.55
N TRP A 185 4.98 -2.95 -12.42
CA TRP A 185 4.07 -4.04 -12.11
C TRP A 185 2.71 -3.51 -11.69
N ARG A 186 1.70 -4.39 -11.65
CA ARG A 186 0.33 -4.06 -11.26
C ARG A 186 -0.21 -2.89 -12.10
N ASN A 187 -0.05 -2.98 -13.43
CA ASN A 187 -0.46 -1.91 -14.36
C ASN A 187 0.16 -0.53 -14.07
N GLY A 188 1.41 -0.52 -13.59
CA GLY A 188 2.13 0.70 -13.30
C GLY A 188 2.00 1.21 -11.85
N GLU A 189 1.32 0.47 -10.97
CA GLU A 189 1.19 0.85 -9.55
C GLU A 189 2.51 0.73 -8.78
N ILE A 190 3.42 -0.15 -9.22
CA ILE A 190 4.75 -0.34 -8.62
C ILE A 190 5.79 -0.08 -9.69
N ASN A 191 6.72 0.81 -9.44
CA ASN A 191 7.79 1.16 -10.35
C ASN A 191 9.15 0.85 -9.74
N LEU A 192 10.03 0.27 -10.56
CA LEU A 192 11.44 0.10 -10.30
C LEU A 192 12.21 1.18 -11.05
N LEU A 193 12.96 1.96 -10.31
CA LEU A 193 13.86 2.96 -10.85
C LEU A 193 15.31 2.52 -10.58
N VAL A 194 16.20 2.80 -11.51
CA VAL A 194 17.65 2.53 -11.41
C VAL A 194 18.43 3.79 -11.76
N PRO A 195 19.70 3.92 -11.36
CA PRO A 195 20.52 5.06 -11.73
C PRO A 195 20.52 5.32 -13.24
N GLN A 196 20.45 6.57 -13.63
CA GLN A 196 20.53 6.95 -15.05
C GLN A 196 21.82 6.44 -15.68
N GLY A 197 21.71 5.86 -16.87
CA GLY A 197 22.83 5.27 -17.59
C GLY A 197 23.10 3.79 -17.28
N GLU A 198 22.47 3.21 -16.26
CA GLU A 198 22.57 1.79 -15.94
C GLU A 198 21.41 0.95 -16.47
N THR A 199 20.40 1.59 -17.03
CA THR A 199 19.15 0.96 -17.51
C THR A 199 19.41 -0.21 -18.44
N ALA A 200 20.31 -0.05 -19.44
CA ALA A 200 20.60 -1.11 -20.39
C ALA A 200 21.27 -2.33 -19.74
N LEU A 201 22.17 -2.10 -18.79
CA LEU A 201 22.84 -3.18 -18.05
C LEU A 201 21.84 -3.92 -17.17
N ILE A 202 21.05 -3.20 -16.41
CA ILE A 202 20.03 -3.78 -15.52
C ILE A 202 18.98 -4.54 -16.35
N GLN A 203 18.51 -3.98 -17.46
CA GLN A 203 17.59 -4.68 -18.34
C GLN A 203 18.19 -5.97 -18.88
N GLN A 204 19.44 -5.97 -19.31
CA GLN A 204 20.15 -7.17 -19.78
C GLN A 204 20.29 -8.23 -18.67
N LEU A 205 20.58 -7.81 -17.43
CA LEU A 205 20.65 -8.72 -16.28
C LEU A 205 19.29 -9.35 -16.00
N LEU A 206 18.23 -8.58 -16.00
CA LEU A 206 16.86 -9.06 -15.78
C LEU A 206 16.43 -10.04 -16.89
N ASP A 207 16.73 -9.74 -18.15
CA ASP A 207 16.39 -10.58 -19.30
C ASP A 207 17.17 -11.88 -19.29
N SER A 208 18.44 -11.86 -18.86
CA SER A 208 19.30 -13.07 -18.77
C SER A 208 18.80 -14.07 -17.73
N GLN A 209 18.11 -13.63 -16.71
CA GLN A 209 17.52 -14.46 -15.65
C GLN A 209 16.11 -14.96 -15.98
N ASN A 210 15.48 -14.45 -17.06
CA ASN A 210 14.15 -14.84 -17.49
C ASN A 210 14.13 -15.32 -18.94
N PRO A 211 14.70 -16.51 -19.26
CA PRO A 211 14.82 -17.02 -20.64
C PRO A 211 13.45 -17.40 -21.27
N ALA A 212 12.34 -17.17 -20.59
CA ALA A 212 10.98 -17.56 -21.03
C ALA A 212 10.12 -16.39 -21.56
N ARG A 213 10.73 -15.23 -21.86
CA ARG A 213 10.06 -14.15 -22.58
C ARG A 213 10.38 -14.15 -24.06
#